data_f950915e5539435e318707b76b6ea671
#
_entry.id   f950915e5539435e318707b76b6ea671
#
_cell.length_a   1.000
_cell.length_b   1.000
_cell.length_c   1.000
_cell.angle_alpha   90.00
_cell.angle_beta   90.00
_cell.angle_gamma   90.00
#
_symmetry.space_group_name_H-M   'P 1'
#
loop_
_entity.id
_entity.type
_entity.pdbx_description
1 polymer ?
#
loop_
_entity_poly.entity_id
_entity_poly.type
_entity_poly.pdbx_seq_one_letter_code
_entity_poly.pdbx_strand_id
1 'polypeptide(L)'
;NGLYIKAGVSIHWRYLANKKRLEVEKPLPEEDWLALKGIRSEYNTFAPRVRIEWTPGMYYYMNGHRKMNVGSKMPTFTLDYERGIKGVLGSTGSHERWEVDVQQNLKLGGIRSLGYRIGGGMFTEQNDVYFVDFANFSRHNLPEGWNDEIGGTFQLLDGRWYNSSRQYWRGNLTYESPFILLKPLNRWLGMIQQERLYAGVLFMPHLNPYIELGYGIGTHIFDVGAFVSTINGRFDMLEIGRA
;
A
#
# COMPACT_ATOMS: atom_id res chain seq x y z
N ASN A 1 25.62 6.87 -2.49
CA ASN A 1 25.43 5.97 -1.33
C ASN A 1 23.99 5.49 -1.17
N GLY A 2 22.99 6.01 -1.94
CA GLY A 2 21.60 5.54 -1.92
C GLY A 2 20.85 5.75 -0.60
N LEU A 3 21.29 6.63 0.27
CA LEU A 3 20.62 6.99 1.52
C LEU A 3 19.89 8.31 1.35
N TYR A 4 18.60 8.31 1.66
CA TYR A 4 17.73 9.49 1.69
C TYR A 4 17.09 9.60 3.06
N ILE A 5 17.13 10.78 3.63
CA ILE A 5 16.46 11.09 4.91
C ILE A 5 15.52 12.25 4.65
N LYS A 6 14.25 12.04 4.93
CA LYS A 6 13.20 13.06 4.86
C LYS A 6 12.67 13.29 6.26
N ALA A 7 12.68 14.53 6.71
CA ALA A 7 12.03 14.93 7.95
C ALA A 7 10.99 16.00 7.63
N GLY A 8 9.85 15.92 8.27
CA GLY A 8 8.76 16.86 8.05
C GLY A 8 7.76 16.83 9.20
N VAL A 9 6.75 17.65 9.09
CA VAL A 9 5.64 17.71 10.02
C VAL A 9 4.34 17.63 9.23
N SER A 10 3.47 16.71 9.62
CA SER A 10 2.11 16.61 9.11
C SER A 10 1.17 17.36 10.05
N ILE A 11 0.40 18.30 9.52
CA ILE A 11 -0.62 19.03 10.27
C ILE A 11 -1.94 18.79 9.56
N HIS A 12 -2.90 18.19 10.27
CA HIS A 12 -4.21 17.90 9.71
C HIS A 12 -5.31 18.44 10.60
N TRP A 13 -6.24 19.17 10.00
CA TRP A 13 -7.51 19.56 10.58
C TRP A 13 -8.62 18.78 9.87
N ARG A 14 -9.27 17.87 10.59
CA ARG A 14 -10.27 16.97 10.03
C ARG A 14 -11.63 17.21 10.66
N TYR A 15 -12.63 17.37 9.82
CA TYR A 15 -14.01 17.60 10.22
C TYR A 15 -14.91 16.53 9.64
N LEU A 16 -15.89 16.09 10.41
CA LEU A 16 -16.89 15.13 9.96
C LEU A 16 -17.88 15.79 9.00
N ALA A 17 -17.77 15.47 7.71
CA ALA A 17 -18.62 16.06 6.67
C ALA A 17 -20.05 15.50 6.66
N ASN A 18 -20.24 14.19 6.93
CA ASN A 18 -21.57 13.57 6.88
C ASN A 18 -21.67 12.32 7.76
N LYS A 19 -22.29 12.45 8.93
CA LYS A 19 -22.46 11.36 9.90
C LYS A 19 -23.43 10.26 9.39
N LYS A 20 -24.51 10.66 8.70
CA LYS A 20 -25.55 9.73 8.25
C LYS A 20 -25.09 8.72 7.20
N ARG A 21 -24.06 9.04 6.42
CA ARG A 21 -23.54 8.16 5.38
C ARG A 21 -22.73 6.98 5.96
N LEU A 22 -22.14 7.16 7.14
CA LEU A 22 -21.39 6.10 7.84
C LEU A 22 -22.32 5.07 8.51
N GLU A 23 -23.57 5.44 8.82
CA GLU A 23 -24.52 4.57 9.51
C GLU A 23 -25.29 3.63 8.55
N VAL A 24 -25.28 3.89 7.24
CA VAL A 24 -26.15 3.21 6.25
C VAL A 24 -25.44 2.09 5.47
N GLU A 25 -24.12 2.08 5.43
CA GLU A 25 -23.40 1.07 4.66
C GLU A 25 -23.12 -0.18 5.50
N LYS A 26 -23.36 -1.35 4.92
CA LYS A 26 -23.16 -2.75 5.36
C LYS A 26 -22.59 -2.98 6.77
N PRO A 27 -23.10 -3.92 7.54
CA PRO A 27 -22.63 -4.17 8.90
C PRO A 27 -21.13 -4.46 8.88
N LEU A 28 -20.36 -3.57 9.48
CA LEU A 28 -18.95 -3.74 9.73
C LEU A 28 -18.78 -4.83 10.80
N PRO A 29 -17.68 -5.58 10.80
CA PRO A 29 -17.32 -6.43 11.93
C PRO A 29 -17.36 -5.65 13.25
N GLU A 30 -17.69 -6.32 14.35
CA GLU A 30 -17.92 -5.69 15.65
C GLU A 30 -16.70 -4.88 16.14
N GLU A 31 -15.50 -5.32 15.79
CA GLU A 31 -14.24 -4.61 16.11
C GLU A 31 -14.13 -3.27 15.38
N ASP A 32 -14.58 -3.19 14.13
CA ASP A 32 -14.60 -1.95 13.36
C ASP A 32 -15.67 -0.98 13.87
N TRP A 33 -16.81 -1.48 14.35
CA TRP A 33 -17.81 -0.68 15.02
C TRP A 33 -17.29 -0.06 16.31
N LEU A 34 -16.46 -0.77 17.06
CA LEU A 34 -15.83 -0.24 18.27
C LEU A 34 -14.88 0.93 17.94
N ALA A 35 -14.14 0.83 16.84
CA ALA A 35 -13.31 1.93 16.35
C ALA A 35 -14.16 3.13 15.90
N LEU A 36 -15.34 2.90 15.30
CA LEU A 36 -16.24 3.93 14.82
C LEU A 36 -17.14 4.53 15.91
N LYS A 37 -17.38 3.83 17.02
CA LYS A 37 -18.14 4.37 18.16
C LYS A 37 -17.54 5.66 18.75
N GLY A 38 -16.26 5.88 18.52
CA GLY A 38 -15.55 7.10 18.87
C GLY A 38 -15.55 8.18 17.80
N ILE A 39 -16.54 8.21 16.86
CA ILE A 39 -16.59 9.25 15.82
C ILE A 39 -16.57 10.63 16.44
N ARG A 40 -15.51 11.36 16.15
CA ARG A 40 -15.30 12.72 16.62
C ARG A 40 -15.78 13.71 15.55
N SER A 41 -16.43 14.79 15.95
CA SER A 41 -16.81 15.87 15.03
C SER A 41 -15.57 16.56 14.45
N GLU A 42 -14.51 16.62 15.24
CA GLU A 42 -13.24 17.22 14.88
C GLU A 42 -12.09 16.34 15.38
N TYR A 43 -11.06 16.18 14.55
CA TYR A 43 -9.83 15.49 14.92
C TYR A 43 -8.64 16.18 14.27
N ASN A 44 -7.83 16.80 15.10
CA ASN A 44 -6.65 17.54 14.66
C ASN A 44 -5.39 16.79 15.06
N THR A 45 -4.44 16.69 14.15
CA THR A 45 -3.15 16.05 14.41
C THR A 45 -1.99 16.94 14.04
N PHE A 46 -1.00 17.01 14.94
CA PHE A 46 0.32 17.53 14.70
C PHE A 46 1.29 16.37 14.83
N ALA A 47 1.89 15.93 13.73
CA ALA A 47 2.69 14.72 13.69
C ALA A 47 4.04 14.97 12.98
N PRO A 48 5.14 15.16 13.73
CA PRO A 48 6.49 15.04 13.20
C PRO A 48 6.71 13.64 12.62
N ARG A 49 7.35 13.59 11.45
CA ARG A 49 7.64 12.36 10.72
C ARG A 49 9.08 12.36 10.22
N VAL A 50 9.72 11.21 10.35
CA VAL A 50 11.05 10.96 9.79
C VAL A 50 10.97 9.69 8.94
N ARG A 51 11.42 9.80 7.70
CA ARG A 51 11.50 8.68 6.77
C ARG A 51 12.95 8.52 6.31
N ILE A 52 13.46 7.31 6.44
CA ILE A 52 14.78 6.91 6.00
C ILE A 52 14.61 5.87 4.90
N GLU A 53 15.14 6.15 3.72
CA GLU A 53 15.20 5.22 2.60
C GLU A 53 16.65 4.90 2.29
N TRP A 54 16.99 3.63 2.25
CA TRP A 54 18.34 3.18 1.94
C TRP A 54 18.32 2.12 0.85
N THR A 55 19.03 2.41 -0.25
CA THR A 55 19.25 1.51 -1.35
C THR A 55 20.74 1.23 -1.48
N PRO A 56 21.23 0.09 -0.97
CA PRO A 56 22.64 -0.27 -1.08
C PRO A 56 23.10 -0.36 -2.54
N GLY A 57 24.38 -0.10 -2.79
CA GLY A 57 24.96 -0.26 -4.12
C GLY A 57 24.34 0.62 -5.21
N MET A 58 23.84 1.80 -4.85
CA MET A 58 23.28 2.75 -5.80
C MET A 58 24.33 3.19 -6.81
N TYR A 59 24.11 2.92 -8.09
CA TYR A 59 24.91 3.41 -9.20
C TYR A 59 24.52 4.86 -9.52
N TYR A 60 25.51 5.65 -9.88
CA TYR A 60 25.31 7.03 -10.29
C TYR A 60 26.24 7.39 -11.46
N TYR A 61 25.84 8.37 -12.22
CA TYR A 61 26.73 9.07 -13.15
C TYR A 61 26.78 10.56 -12.81
N MET A 62 27.88 11.19 -13.25
CA MET A 62 28.05 12.63 -13.08
C MET A 62 27.60 13.35 -14.36
N ASN A 63 26.67 14.27 -14.22
CA ASN A 63 26.29 15.20 -15.28
C ASN A 63 26.79 16.59 -14.89
N GLY A 64 27.97 16.94 -15.36
CA GLY A 64 28.70 18.09 -14.86
C GLY A 64 29.02 17.94 -13.37
N HIS A 65 28.55 18.87 -12.56
CA HIS A 65 28.73 18.85 -11.09
C HIS A 65 27.56 18.12 -10.35
N ARG A 66 26.56 17.64 -11.07
CA ARG A 66 25.39 16.97 -10.46
C ARG A 66 25.54 15.45 -10.50
N LYS A 67 25.41 14.85 -9.34
CA LYS A 67 25.32 13.39 -9.20
C LYS A 67 23.89 12.94 -9.51
N MET A 68 23.73 12.09 -10.53
CA MET A 68 22.43 11.51 -10.93
C MET A 68 22.42 10.02 -10.62
N ASN A 69 21.48 9.61 -9.76
CA ASN A 69 21.32 8.19 -9.43
C ASN A 69 20.62 7.47 -10.59
N VAL A 70 21.16 6.31 -10.97
CA VAL A 70 20.66 5.51 -12.09
C VAL A 70 19.78 4.35 -11.57
N GLY A 71 20.19 3.72 -10.48
CA GLY A 71 19.50 2.59 -9.91
C GLY A 71 20.42 1.68 -9.10
N SER A 72 19.85 0.63 -8.56
CA SER A 72 20.59 -0.41 -7.84
C SER A 72 20.03 -1.78 -8.18
N LYS A 73 20.88 -2.81 -8.03
CA LYS A 73 20.46 -4.22 -8.06
C LYS A 73 20.06 -4.75 -6.67
N MET A 74 20.15 -3.91 -5.66
CA MET A 74 19.83 -4.25 -4.27
C MET A 74 18.43 -3.75 -3.91
N PRO A 75 17.77 -4.33 -2.90
CA PRO A 75 16.49 -3.86 -2.42
C PRO A 75 16.61 -2.48 -1.80
N THR A 76 15.49 -1.76 -1.81
CA THR A 76 15.31 -0.51 -1.07
C THR A 76 14.66 -0.81 0.27
N PHE A 77 15.32 -0.39 1.34
CA PHE A 77 14.84 -0.48 2.72
C PHE A 77 14.26 0.87 3.11
N THR A 78 13.06 0.89 3.65
CA THR A 78 12.40 2.10 4.13
C THR A 78 12.04 1.92 5.60
N LEU A 79 12.40 2.90 6.42
CA LEU A 79 11.96 3.05 7.80
C LEU A 79 11.20 4.36 7.91
N ASP A 80 9.99 4.31 8.41
CA ASP A 80 9.13 5.47 8.61
C ASP A 80 8.70 5.55 10.08
N TYR A 81 8.92 6.69 10.68
CA TYR A 81 8.55 6.99 12.06
C TYR A 81 7.69 8.24 12.11
N GLU A 82 6.56 8.15 12.79
CA GLU A 82 5.64 9.26 12.98
C GLU A 82 5.17 9.31 14.43
N ARG A 83 5.11 10.52 14.99
CA ARG A 83 4.61 10.74 16.36
C ARG A 83 3.59 11.86 16.38
N GLY A 84 2.33 11.53 16.68
CA GLY A 84 1.29 12.50 16.98
C GLY A 84 1.48 13.11 18.38
N ILE A 85 1.55 14.42 18.46
CA ILE A 85 1.78 15.14 19.72
C ILE A 85 0.52 15.92 20.09
N LYS A 86 -0.10 15.55 21.22
CA LYS A 86 -1.29 16.20 21.75
C LYS A 86 -0.96 17.62 22.28
N GLY A 87 -1.89 18.55 22.05
CA GLY A 87 -1.81 19.91 22.60
C GLY A 87 -1.01 20.90 21.73
N VAL A 88 -0.23 20.45 20.77
CA VAL A 88 0.50 21.33 19.87
C VAL A 88 -0.42 21.77 18.72
N LEU A 89 -0.56 23.07 18.49
CA LEU A 89 -1.42 23.66 17.45
C LEU A 89 -2.89 23.14 17.49
N GLY A 90 -3.42 22.83 18.66
CA GLY A 90 -4.76 22.28 18.82
C GLY A 90 -4.89 20.80 18.49
N SER A 91 -3.78 20.07 18.37
CA SER A 91 -3.77 18.63 18.14
C SER A 91 -4.45 17.88 19.28
N THR A 92 -5.34 16.97 18.93
CA THR A 92 -6.02 16.06 19.86
C THR A 92 -5.42 14.65 19.81
N GLY A 93 -4.73 14.30 18.72
CA GLY A 93 -4.12 12.98 18.52
C GLY A 93 -2.84 12.78 19.34
N SER A 94 -2.67 11.58 19.88
CA SER A 94 -1.45 11.13 20.55
C SER A 94 -1.18 9.68 20.18
N HIS A 95 -0.20 9.49 19.29
CA HIS A 95 0.19 8.17 18.81
C HIS A 95 1.67 8.13 18.43
N GLU A 96 2.22 6.95 18.42
CA GLU A 96 3.54 6.68 17.88
C GLU A 96 3.47 5.49 16.92
N ARG A 97 3.97 5.66 15.69
CA ARG A 97 3.88 4.67 14.63
C ARG A 97 5.25 4.41 14.01
N TRP A 98 5.54 3.14 13.83
CA TRP A 98 6.71 2.65 13.11
C TRP A 98 6.28 1.82 11.92
N GLU A 99 6.89 2.05 10.76
CA GLU A 99 6.67 1.27 9.55
C GLU A 99 8.01 0.91 8.92
N VAL A 100 8.12 -0.33 8.48
CA VAL A 100 9.30 -0.85 7.77
C VAL A 100 8.84 -1.49 6.47
N ASP A 101 9.48 -1.14 5.37
CA ASP A 101 9.24 -1.73 4.05
C ASP A 101 10.56 -2.13 3.39
N VAL A 102 10.52 -3.24 2.66
CA VAL A 102 11.57 -3.69 1.76
C VAL A 102 10.96 -3.92 0.40
N GLN A 103 11.48 -3.27 -0.62
CA GLN A 103 10.98 -3.41 -1.98
C GLN A 103 12.12 -3.58 -2.99
N GLN A 104 11.87 -4.38 -4.02
CA GLN A 104 12.81 -4.55 -5.12
C GLN A 104 12.08 -4.96 -6.39
N ASN A 105 12.63 -4.55 -7.53
CA ASN A 105 12.25 -5.04 -8.84
C ASN A 105 13.45 -5.75 -9.48
N LEU A 106 13.35 -7.06 -9.61
CA LEU A 106 14.37 -7.92 -10.18
C LEU A 106 14.10 -8.12 -11.67
N LYS A 107 15.04 -7.73 -12.50
CA LYS A 107 15.02 -8.07 -13.93
C LYS A 107 15.57 -9.50 -14.13
N LEU A 108 14.70 -10.44 -14.49
CA LEU A 108 15.01 -11.86 -14.66
C LEU A 108 15.54 -12.19 -16.06
N GLY A 109 16.06 -11.20 -16.78
CA GLY A 109 16.56 -11.32 -18.13
C GLY A 109 15.54 -10.96 -19.20
N GLY A 110 15.99 -10.29 -20.26
CA GLY A 110 15.16 -9.81 -21.36
C GLY A 110 14.03 -8.88 -20.88
N ILE A 111 12.80 -9.35 -21.05
CA ILE A 111 11.57 -8.60 -20.77
C ILE A 111 10.77 -9.16 -19.59
N ARG A 112 11.43 -9.95 -18.72
CA ARG A 112 10.80 -10.50 -17.51
C ARG A 112 11.22 -9.71 -16.29
N SER A 113 10.27 -9.44 -15.39
CA SER A 113 10.55 -8.81 -14.12
C SER A 113 9.80 -9.47 -12.97
N LEU A 114 10.38 -9.39 -11.79
CA LEU A 114 9.78 -9.82 -10.54
C LEU A 114 9.89 -8.68 -9.54
N GLY A 115 8.77 -8.03 -9.28
CA GLY A 115 8.63 -7.03 -8.24
C GLY A 115 8.17 -7.66 -6.94
N TYR A 116 8.75 -7.28 -5.82
CA TYR A 116 8.21 -7.63 -4.52
C TYR A 116 8.29 -6.46 -3.55
N ARG A 117 7.34 -6.43 -2.63
CA ARG A 117 7.30 -5.51 -1.50
C ARG A 117 6.84 -6.26 -0.26
N ILE A 118 7.63 -6.20 0.78
CA ILE A 118 7.34 -6.82 2.08
C ILE A 118 7.50 -5.74 3.13
N GLY A 119 6.50 -5.58 3.97
CA GLY A 119 6.56 -4.55 5.00
C GLY A 119 5.64 -4.83 6.16
N GLY A 120 5.80 -4.04 7.19
CA GLY A 120 4.96 -4.10 8.37
C GLY A 120 5.00 -2.80 9.13
N GLY A 121 4.00 -2.60 9.97
CA GLY A 121 3.91 -1.44 10.83
C GLY A 121 3.23 -1.76 12.13
N MET A 122 3.51 -0.95 13.13
CA MET A 122 2.87 -1.03 14.43
C MET A 122 2.77 0.33 15.09
N PHE A 123 1.77 0.47 15.94
CA PHE A 123 1.67 1.57 16.87
C PHE A 123 2.27 1.13 18.21
N THR A 124 3.26 1.87 18.71
CA THR A 124 3.87 1.66 20.02
C THR A 124 3.14 2.44 21.11
N GLU A 125 2.53 3.55 20.76
CA GLU A 125 1.67 4.35 21.63
C GLU A 125 0.32 4.62 20.95
N GLN A 126 -0.79 4.45 21.68
CA GLN A 126 -2.15 4.56 21.16
C GLN A 126 -3.10 5.29 22.12
N ASN A 127 -2.65 6.36 22.76
CA ASN A 127 -3.45 7.05 23.78
C ASN A 127 -4.67 7.75 23.19
N ASP A 128 -4.51 8.43 22.06
CA ASP A 128 -5.58 9.11 21.31
C ASP A 128 -5.40 8.88 19.81
N VAL A 129 -5.63 7.65 19.37
CA VAL A 129 -5.61 7.26 17.95
C VAL A 129 -7.01 7.35 17.37
N TYR A 130 -7.12 7.80 16.15
CA TYR A 130 -8.36 7.81 15.39
C TYR A 130 -8.19 6.99 14.10
N PHE A 131 -9.26 6.46 13.54
CA PHE A 131 -9.20 5.56 12.38
C PHE A 131 -8.44 6.15 11.18
N VAL A 132 -8.37 7.47 11.07
CA VAL A 132 -7.65 8.17 9.99
C VAL A 132 -6.12 8.10 10.13
N ASP A 133 -5.60 7.67 11.28
CA ASP A 133 -4.16 7.53 11.53
C ASP A 133 -3.66 6.14 11.17
N PHE A 134 -4.57 5.18 10.95
CA PHE A 134 -4.22 3.82 10.53
C PHE A 134 -3.75 3.76 9.08
N ALA A 135 -2.89 2.80 8.78
CA ALA A 135 -2.45 2.54 7.42
C ALA A 135 -3.61 2.04 6.55
N ASN A 136 -3.67 2.54 5.33
CA ASN A 136 -4.67 2.16 4.35
C ASN A 136 -4.01 1.36 3.23
N PHE A 137 -4.54 0.19 2.95
CA PHE A 137 -3.99 -0.74 1.96
C PHE A 137 -4.87 -0.86 0.71
N SER A 138 -6.08 -0.28 0.73
CA SER A 138 -6.99 -0.33 -0.40
C SER A 138 -6.58 0.67 -1.49
N ARG A 139 -6.67 0.23 -2.75
CA ARG A 139 -6.46 1.09 -3.92
C ARG A 139 -7.35 2.34 -3.92
N HIS A 140 -8.60 2.19 -3.49
CA HIS A 140 -9.60 3.27 -3.56
C HIS A 140 -9.33 4.46 -2.64
N ASN A 141 -8.42 4.32 -1.69
CA ASN A 141 -8.16 5.33 -0.67
C ASN A 141 -6.74 5.88 -0.70
N LEU A 142 -6.00 5.64 -1.77
CA LEU A 142 -4.67 6.23 -1.92
C LEU A 142 -4.78 7.73 -2.14
N PRO A 143 -3.93 8.53 -1.50
CA PRO A 143 -3.81 9.95 -1.80
C PRO A 143 -3.44 10.17 -3.27
N GLU A 144 -3.97 11.23 -3.89
CA GLU A 144 -3.57 11.64 -5.23
C GLU A 144 -2.05 11.77 -5.32
N GLY A 145 -1.46 11.19 -6.37
CA GLY A 145 -0.01 11.21 -6.62
C GLY A 145 0.77 10.04 -5.99
N TRP A 146 0.12 9.12 -5.32
CA TRP A 146 0.70 7.82 -5.03
C TRP A 146 0.47 6.92 -6.24
N ASN A 147 1.58 6.34 -6.74
CA ASN A 147 1.50 5.46 -7.89
C ASN A 147 0.48 4.35 -7.66
N ASP A 148 -0.50 4.29 -8.54
CA ASP A 148 -1.41 3.16 -8.71
C ASP A 148 -0.69 1.89 -9.20
N GLU A 149 0.63 1.83 -9.05
CA GLU A 149 1.38 0.63 -9.40
C GLU A 149 0.82 -0.52 -8.61
N ILE A 150 0.21 -1.41 -9.36
CA ILE A 150 -0.26 -2.71 -8.91
C ILE A 150 0.96 -3.46 -8.37
N GLY A 151 1.16 -3.47 -7.10
CA GLY A 151 2.35 -4.07 -6.48
C GLY A 151 2.61 -3.60 -5.06
N GLY A 152 1.79 -2.67 -4.56
CA GLY A 152 1.90 -2.16 -3.19
C GLY A 152 0.58 -1.96 -2.49
N THR A 153 -0.53 -2.20 -3.21
CA THR A 153 -1.91 -2.05 -2.74
C THR A 153 -2.73 -3.27 -3.10
N PHE A 154 -3.83 -3.45 -2.40
CA PHE A 154 -4.81 -4.48 -2.68
C PHE A 154 -5.95 -3.91 -3.51
N GLN A 155 -6.34 -4.62 -4.57
CA GLN A 155 -7.33 -4.18 -5.53
C GLN A 155 -8.76 -4.36 -5.01
N LEU A 156 -9.01 -5.48 -4.33
CA LEU A 156 -10.33 -5.90 -3.85
C LEU A 156 -10.57 -5.56 -2.38
N LEU A 157 -9.54 -5.16 -1.64
CA LEU A 157 -9.68 -4.84 -0.22
C LEU A 157 -10.59 -3.64 -0.03
N ASP A 158 -11.65 -3.82 0.76
CA ASP A 158 -12.54 -2.72 1.15
C ASP A 158 -11.78 -1.66 1.95
N GLY A 159 -11.94 -0.40 1.59
CA GLY A 159 -11.29 0.73 2.26
C GLY A 159 -11.61 0.89 3.74
N ARG A 160 -12.61 0.19 4.24
CA ARG A 160 -12.99 0.21 5.66
C ARG A 160 -12.10 -0.65 6.55
N TRP A 161 -11.35 -1.58 5.99
CA TRP A 161 -10.49 -2.50 6.72
C TRP A 161 -9.23 -1.87 7.34
N TYR A 162 -8.90 -0.63 7.00
CA TYR A 162 -7.76 0.07 7.57
C TYR A 162 -7.93 0.47 9.05
N ASN A 163 -9.15 0.47 9.55
CA ASN A 163 -9.49 1.01 10.88
C ASN A 163 -8.90 0.23 12.06
N SER A 164 -8.41 -0.96 11.86
CA SER A 164 -7.88 -1.82 12.93
C SER A 164 -6.41 -2.20 12.73
N SER A 165 -5.68 -1.51 11.87
CA SER A 165 -4.28 -1.83 11.61
C SER A 165 -3.32 -1.37 12.71
N ARG A 166 -3.58 -1.76 13.96
CA ARG A 166 -2.67 -1.48 15.10
C ARG A 166 -1.29 -2.07 14.88
N GLN A 167 -1.27 -3.26 14.30
CA GLN A 167 -0.10 -3.92 13.77
C GLN A 167 -0.50 -4.65 12.50
N TYR A 168 0.37 -4.66 11.53
CA TYR A 168 0.13 -5.34 10.28
C TYR A 168 1.43 -5.84 9.65
N TRP A 169 1.29 -6.87 8.83
CA TRP A 169 2.31 -7.33 7.90
C TRP A 169 1.69 -7.47 6.53
N ARG A 170 2.40 -7.01 5.51
CA ARG A 170 1.98 -7.13 4.12
C ARG A 170 3.09 -7.69 3.26
N GLY A 171 2.69 -8.43 2.24
CA GLY A 171 3.57 -8.89 1.17
C GLY A 171 2.86 -8.75 -0.15
N ASN A 172 3.53 -8.17 -1.14
CA ASN A 172 3.04 -8.07 -2.50
C ASN A 172 4.11 -8.62 -3.45
N LEU A 173 3.70 -9.40 -4.43
CA LEU A 173 4.53 -9.98 -5.46
C LEU A 173 3.89 -9.72 -6.82
N THR A 174 4.68 -9.25 -7.77
CA THR A 174 4.25 -9.05 -9.16
C THR A 174 5.27 -9.69 -10.07
N TYR A 175 4.83 -10.66 -10.86
CA TYR A 175 5.65 -11.29 -11.89
C TYR A 175 5.16 -10.87 -13.26
N GLU A 176 6.03 -10.29 -14.05
CA GLU A 176 5.75 -9.84 -15.41
C GLU A 176 6.54 -10.66 -16.42
N SER A 177 5.86 -11.10 -17.46
CA SER A 177 6.47 -11.81 -18.57
C SER A 177 5.63 -11.63 -19.83
N PRO A 178 6.22 -11.57 -21.03
CA PRO A 178 5.44 -11.46 -22.26
C PRO A 178 4.56 -12.69 -22.54
N PHE A 179 4.89 -13.83 -21.92
CA PHE A 179 4.17 -15.08 -22.18
C PHE A 179 4.18 -15.96 -20.92
N ILE A 180 3.04 -16.07 -20.26
CA ILE A 180 2.84 -16.98 -19.13
C ILE A 180 1.83 -18.07 -19.52
N LEU A 181 0.58 -17.71 -19.73
CA LEU A 181 -0.52 -18.63 -20.03
C LEU A 181 -0.97 -18.51 -21.51
N LEU A 182 -0.94 -17.33 -22.08
CA LEU A 182 -1.51 -17.05 -23.40
C LEU A 182 -0.52 -17.20 -24.56
N LYS A 183 0.62 -17.85 -24.32
CA LYS A 183 1.59 -18.13 -25.36
C LYS A 183 0.99 -18.77 -26.63
N PRO A 184 0.12 -19.79 -26.55
CA PRO A 184 -0.50 -20.37 -27.74
C PRO A 184 -1.48 -19.42 -28.42
N LEU A 185 -2.18 -18.58 -27.64
CA LEU A 185 -3.20 -17.66 -28.15
C LEU A 185 -2.59 -16.43 -28.83
N ASN A 186 -1.43 -15.98 -28.36
CA ASN A 186 -0.75 -14.81 -28.94
C ASN A 186 -0.32 -15.00 -30.39
N ARG A 187 -0.13 -16.25 -30.83
CA ARG A 187 0.09 -16.57 -32.25
C ARG A 187 -1.08 -16.13 -33.15
N TRP A 188 -2.30 -16.07 -32.57
CA TRP A 188 -3.52 -15.68 -33.28
C TRP A 188 -3.88 -14.20 -33.08
N LEU A 189 -3.66 -13.67 -31.91
CA LEU A 189 -4.11 -12.32 -31.56
C LEU A 189 -3.03 -11.24 -31.78
N GLY A 190 -1.73 -11.58 -31.66
CA GLY A 190 -0.61 -10.64 -31.88
C GLY A 190 -0.62 -9.37 -31.02
N MET A 191 -1.64 -9.19 -30.20
CA MET A 191 -1.93 -7.95 -29.47
C MET A 191 -1.42 -7.96 -28.02
N ILE A 192 -1.14 -9.13 -27.46
CA ILE A 192 -0.72 -9.26 -26.06
C ILE A 192 0.77 -8.99 -25.98
N GLN A 193 1.14 -7.97 -25.22
CA GLN A 193 2.55 -7.60 -25.02
C GLN A 193 3.10 -8.17 -23.73
N GLN A 194 2.30 -8.22 -22.70
CA GLN A 194 2.75 -8.53 -21.34
C GLN A 194 1.63 -9.20 -20.55
N GLU A 195 1.99 -10.26 -19.86
CA GLU A 195 1.15 -10.91 -18.87
C GLU A 195 1.73 -10.67 -17.49
N ARG A 196 0.86 -10.48 -16.49
CA ARG A 196 1.25 -10.19 -15.11
C ARG A 196 0.52 -11.13 -14.16
N LEU A 197 1.27 -11.67 -13.22
CA LEU A 197 0.72 -12.40 -12.07
C LEU A 197 0.91 -11.56 -10.82
N TYR A 198 -0.15 -11.43 -10.04
CA TYR A 198 -0.13 -10.71 -8.78
C TYR A 198 -0.44 -11.65 -7.64
N ALA A 199 0.27 -11.49 -6.53
CA ALA A 199 -0.05 -12.14 -5.28
C ALA A 199 0.14 -11.14 -4.15
N GLY A 200 -0.86 -10.98 -3.32
CA GLY A 200 -0.85 -10.11 -2.15
C GLY A 200 -1.27 -10.86 -0.90
N VAL A 201 -0.63 -10.58 0.21
CA VAL A 201 -1.01 -11.10 1.52
C VAL A 201 -0.98 -9.98 2.55
N LEU A 202 -2.00 -9.94 3.40
CA LEU A 202 -2.11 -8.99 4.49
C LEU A 202 -2.52 -9.70 5.77
N PHE A 203 -1.79 -9.42 6.83
CA PHE A 203 -2.07 -9.89 8.18
C PHE A 203 -2.40 -8.69 9.05
N MET A 204 -3.59 -8.67 9.60
CA MET A 204 -4.06 -7.71 10.61
C MET A 204 -4.82 -8.45 11.70
N PRO A 205 -5.12 -7.85 12.86
CA PRO A 205 -5.78 -8.56 13.96
C PRO A 205 -7.08 -9.27 13.57
N HIS A 206 -7.87 -8.72 12.64
CA HIS A 206 -9.15 -9.28 12.17
C HIS A 206 -9.11 -9.85 10.74
N LEU A 207 -8.02 -9.66 10.00
CA LEU A 207 -7.75 -10.23 8.67
C LEU A 207 -6.50 -11.11 8.78
N ASN A 208 -6.67 -12.38 9.05
CA ASN A 208 -5.55 -13.28 9.28
C ASN A 208 -5.73 -14.65 8.62
N PRO A 209 -5.24 -14.84 7.39
CA PRO A 209 -4.76 -13.84 6.43
C PRO A 209 -5.85 -13.29 5.50
N TYR A 210 -5.64 -12.12 4.94
CA TYR A 210 -6.23 -11.70 3.67
C TYR A 210 -5.26 -12.05 2.54
N ILE A 211 -5.74 -12.73 1.52
CA ILE A 211 -4.94 -13.12 0.36
C ILE A 211 -5.65 -12.66 -0.90
N GLU A 212 -4.92 -12.02 -1.78
CA GLU A 212 -5.38 -11.60 -3.09
C GLU A 212 -4.47 -12.16 -4.17
N LEU A 213 -5.06 -12.77 -5.18
CA LEU A 213 -4.36 -13.25 -6.37
C LEU A 213 -4.95 -12.58 -7.59
N GLY A 214 -4.10 -12.22 -8.52
CA GLY A 214 -4.52 -11.57 -9.75
C GLY A 214 -3.76 -12.05 -10.97
N TYR A 215 -4.42 -11.97 -12.12
CA TYR A 215 -3.85 -12.19 -13.43
C TYR A 215 -4.23 -11.03 -14.34
N GLY A 216 -3.23 -10.40 -14.94
CA GLY A 216 -3.42 -9.26 -15.83
C GLY A 216 -2.82 -9.49 -17.21
N ILE A 217 -3.44 -8.89 -18.20
CA ILE A 217 -3.01 -8.88 -19.60
C ILE A 217 -2.84 -7.44 -20.02
N GLY A 218 -1.63 -7.11 -20.43
CA GLY A 218 -1.31 -5.80 -21.02
C GLY A 218 -1.28 -5.89 -22.55
N THR A 219 -1.97 -4.94 -23.19
CA THR A 219 -1.94 -4.73 -24.61
C THR A 219 -1.39 -3.34 -24.94
N HIS A 220 -1.28 -2.98 -26.22
CA HIS A 220 -0.90 -1.60 -26.62
C HIS A 220 -1.91 -0.52 -26.23
N ILE A 221 -3.16 -0.91 -25.96
CA ILE A 221 -4.28 0.02 -25.86
C ILE A 221 -4.88 0.02 -24.45
N PHE A 222 -4.92 -1.15 -23.81
CA PHE A 222 -5.56 -1.32 -22.51
C PHE A 222 -4.91 -2.45 -21.72
N ASP A 223 -5.05 -2.37 -20.41
CA ASP A 223 -4.69 -3.39 -19.46
C ASP A 223 -5.97 -3.93 -18.80
N VAL A 224 -6.10 -5.25 -18.74
CA VAL A 224 -7.24 -5.94 -18.10
C VAL A 224 -6.71 -6.94 -17.10
N GLY A 225 -7.31 -7.00 -15.93
CA GLY A 225 -6.95 -7.94 -14.88
C GLY A 225 -8.19 -8.59 -14.26
N ALA A 226 -8.00 -9.82 -13.80
CA ALA A 226 -8.93 -10.54 -12.95
C ALA A 226 -8.28 -10.78 -11.61
N PHE A 227 -8.99 -10.46 -10.54
CA PHE A 227 -8.51 -10.58 -9.16
C PHE A 227 -9.48 -11.40 -8.34
N VAL A 228 -8.95 -12.21 -7.45
CA VAL A 228 -9.72 -13.01 -6.49
C VAL A 228 -9.15 -12.79 -5.09
N SER A 229 -10.03 -12.61 -4.12
CA SER A 229 -9.65 -12.44 -2.73
C SER A 229 -10.22 -13.51 -1.82
N THR A 230 -9.52 -13.77 -0.73
CA THR A 230 -9.95 -14.63 0.36
C THR A 230 -9.70 -13.95 1.71
N ILE A 231 -10.65 -14.08 2.61
CA ILE A 231 -10.56 -13.60 3.99
C ILE A 231 -10.58 -14.79 4.93
N ASN A 232 -9.57 -14.93 5.78
CA ASN A 232 -9.46 -16.02 6.76
C ASN A 232 -9.67 -17.43 6.12
N GLY A 233 -9.15 -17.61 4.89
CA GLY A 233 -9.26 -18.85 4.15
C GLY A 233 -10.63 -19.10 3.48
N ARG A 234 -11.55 -18.15 3.52
CA ARG A 234 -12.83 -18.21 2.81
C ARG A 234 -12.82 -17.29 1.61
N PHE A 235 -13.43 -17.75 0.51
CA PHE A 235 -13.63 -16.91 -0.67
C PHE A 235 -14.42 -15.66 -0.29
N ASP A 236 -13.95 -14.51 -0.75
CA ASP A 236 -14.58 -13.22 -0.49
C ASP A 236 -15.14 -12.61 -1.78
N MET A 237 -14.27 -12.29 -2.75
CA MET A 237 -14.66 -11.57 -3.94
C MET A 237 -13.88 -12.02 -5.18
N LEU A 238 -14.51 -11.87 -6.33
CA LEU A 238 -13.89 -11.94 -7.66
C LEU A 238 -14.27 -10.67 -8.43
N GLU A 239 -13.30 -9.98 -8.99
CA GLU A 239 -13.53 -8.82 -9.84
C GLU A 239 -12.71 -8.93 -11.12
N ILE A 240 -13.31 -8.48 -12.22
CA ILE A 240 -12.63 -8.30 -13.52
C ILE A 240 -12.71 -6.82 -13.85
N GLY A 241 -11.58 -6.19 -13.99
CA GLY A 241 -11.51 -4.76 -14.21
C GLY A 241 -10.27 -4.33 -15.01
N ARG A 242 -10.07 -3.03 -15.07
CA ARG A 242 -8.86 -2.45 -15.64
C ARG A 242 -7.71 -2.69 -14.67
N ALA A 243 -6.62 -3.27 -15.18
CA ALA A 243 -5.42 -3.56 -14.41
C ALA A 243 -4.43 -2.40 -14.47
#